data_111fd5f16ad65a8166208a0cf5829d00
#
_entry.id   111fd5f16ad65a8166208a0cf5829d00
#
_cell.length_a   1.000
_cell.length_b   1.000
_cell.length_c   1.000
_cell.angle_alpha   90.00
_cell.angle_beta   90.00
_cell.angle_gamma   90.00
#
_symmetry.space_group_name_H-M   'P 1'
#
loop_
_entity.id
_entity.type
_entity.pdbx_description
1 polymer ?
#
loop_
_entity_poly.entity_id
_entity_poly.type
_entity_poly.pdbx_seq_one_letter_code
_entity_poly.pdbx_strand_id
1 'polypeptide(L)'
;KLIDPIGESRSNWQVISELAKRMGLTDEFFKHSERDLIDQIVSASHRISKDDQNLILEGEPVEMTLPENYKLDFKTPSGKIELYNPHDVEPLIRYLPPYGDSAPFWLIIGNDIRILDSSFCELEFDDPELMKLRINPKDAKVYNINDGDEVEIYNQRGSVRIKGYYDEDVQRGTLVTLGVWWQSQSSDPNVFINGLTA
;
A
#
# COMPACT_ATOMS: atom_id res chain seq x y z
N LYS A 1 12.19 20.53 5.56
CA LYS A 1 11.51 20.40 6.87
C LYS A 1 10.68 21.65 7.13
N LEU A 2 9.36 21.49 7.29
CA LEU A 2 8.44 22.63 7.52
C LEU A 2 8.19 22.90 9.00
N ILE A 3 8.13 21.85 9.81
CA ILE A 3 7.92 21.94 11.27
C ILE A 3 8.89 21.02 11.99
N ASP A 4 9.12 21.26 13.27
CA ASP A 4 9.87 20.33 14.11
C ASP A 4 9.07 19.05 14.36
N PRO A 5 9.76 17.90 14.54
CA PRO A 5 9.10 16.65 14.89
C PRO A 5 8.24 16.82 16.13
N ILE A 6 7.02 16.28 16.08
CA ILE A 6 6.10 16.32 17.22
C ILE A 6 6.41 15.14 18.15
N GLY A 7 6.57 15.43 19.45
CA GLY A 7 6.85 14.41 20.46
C GLY A 7 8.16 13.66 20.18
N GLU A 8 8.09 12.34 20.15
CA GLU A 8 9.23 11.46 19.88
C GLU A 8 9.34 11.01 18.41
N SER A 9 8.69 11.73 17.48
CA SER A 9 8.76 11.39 16.06
C SER A 9 10.19 11.49 15.55
N ARG A 10 10.58 10.52 14.71
CA ARG A 10 11.90 10.44 14.08
C ARG A 10 11.74 10.19 12.60
N SER A 11 12.74 10.63 11.82
CA SER A 11 12.79 10.27 10.41
C SER A 11 13.04 8.77 10.24
N ASN A 12 12.65 8.20 9.10
CA ASN A 12 12.93 6.80 8.79
C ASN A 12 14.42 6.49 8.89
N TRP A 13 15.27 7.42 8.44
CA TRP A 13 16.72 7.25 8.52
C TRP A 13 17.22 7.21 9.96
N GLN A 14 16.74 8.10 10.82
CA GLN A 14 17.11 8.10 12.25
C GLN A 14 16.70 6.79 12.91
N VAL A 15 15.50 6.29 12.65
CA VAL A 15 15.04 5.00 13.19
C VAL A 15 15.95 3.86 12.75
N ILE A 16 16.27 3.78 11.46
CA ILE A 16 17.14 2.73 10.91
C ILE A 16 18.56 2.82 11.49
N SER A 17 19.14 4.01 11.55
CA SER A 17 20.47 4.24 12.08
C SER A 17 20.58 3.90 13.57
N GLU A 18 19.58 4.26 14.38
CA GLU A 18 19.53 3.90 15.79
C GLU A 18 19.34 2.40 16.01
N LEU A 19 18.52 1.76 15.18
CA LEU A 19 18.34 0.31 15.21
C LEU A 19 19.65 -0.41 14.87
N ALA A 20 20.31 0.00 13.79
CA ALA A 20 21.62 -0.54 13.40
C ALA A 20 22.64 -0.43 14.53
N LYS A 21 22.71 0.73 15.17
CA LYS A 21 23.60 0.95 16.34
C LYS A 21 23.28 0.00 17.50
N ARG A 22 21.99 -0.20 17.81
CA ARG A 22 21.57 -1.12 18.89
C ARG A 22 21.85 -2.59 18.56
N MET A 23 21.85 -2.94 17.27
CA MET A 23 22.22 -4.28 16.79
C MET A 23 23.72 -4.49 16.70
N GLY A 24 24.53 -3.48 17.05
CA GLY A 24 25.99 -3.57 16.99
C GLY A 24 26.58 -3.44 15.59
N LEU A 25 25.82 -2.95 14.62
CA LEU A 25 26.32 -2.66 13.28
C LEU A 25 27.18 -1.39 13.33
N THR A 26 28.45 -1.50 12.93
CA THR A 26 29.44 -0.43 13.05
C THR A 26 29.81 0.22 11.72
N ASP A 27 29.11 -0.10 10.65
CA ASP A 27 29.37 0.46 9.33
C ASP A 27 29.22 1.99 9.35
N GLU A 28 30.18 2.68 8.73
CA GLU A 28 30.19 4.15 8.63
C GLU A 28 28.95 4.70 7.94
N PHE A 29 28.33 3.91 7.08
CA PHE A 29 27.09 4.27 6.40
C PHE A 29 25.99 4.71 7.39
N PHE A 30 25.85 4.01 8.52
CA PHE A 30 24.83 4.34 9.53
C PHE A 30 25.14 5.58 10.37
N LYS A 31 26.31 6.19 10.17
CA LYS A 31 26.70 7.43 10.86
C LYS A 31 26.39 8.69 10.06
N HIS A 32 26.02 8.53 8.78
CA HIS A 32 25.64 9.66 7.94
C HIS A 32 24.36 10.34 8.42
N SER A 33 24.30 11.64 8.27
CA SER A 33 23.05 12.40 8.35
C SER A 33 22.22 12.22 7.08
N GLU A 34 20.94 12.58 7.14
CA GLU A 34 20.09 12.63 5.94
C GLU A 34 20.70 13.53 4.86
N ARG A 35 21.36 14.63 5.29
CA ARG A 35 22.02 15.55 4.36
C ARG A 35 23.18 14.87 3.65
N ASP A 36 24.02 14.14 4.37
CA ASP A 36 25.15 13.41 3.78
C ASP A 36 24.68 12.38 2.74
N LEU A 37 23.55 11.72 3.00
CA LEU A 37 22.97 10.76 2.05
C LEU A 37 22.44 11.48 0.78
N ILE A 38 21.77 12.61 0.94
CA ILE A 38 21.29 13.43 -0.18
C ILE A 38 22.49 13.88 -1.01
N ASP A 39 23.53 14.41 -0.36
CA ASP A 39 24.77 14.87 -1.03
C ASP A 39 25.41 13.72 -1.85
N GLN A 40 25.49 12.53 -1.28
CA GLN A 40 26.03 11.35 -1.98
C GLN A 40 25.21 10.96 -3.19
N ILE A 41 23.87 10.89 -3.04
CA ILE A 41 22.95 10.52 -4.14
C ILE A 41 23.00 11.56 -5.27
N VAL A 42 22.92 12.84 -4.91
CA VAL A 42 22.93 13.93 -5.88
C VAL A 42 24.27 14.00 -6.61
N SER A 43 25.40 13.89 -5.87
CA SER A 43 26.74 13.94 -6.44
C SER A 43 27.08 12.75 -7.35
N ALA A 44 26.48 11.58 -7.07
CA ALA A 44 26.64 10.38 -7.90
C ALA A 44 25.76 10.38 -9.17
N SER A 45 24.80 11.31 -9.26
CA SER A 45 23.90 11.36 -10.40
C SER A 45 24.57 11.93 -11.65
N HIS A 46 24.61 11.14 -12.73
CA HIS A 46 25.08 11.59 -14.04
C HIS A 46 24.03 12.39 -14.83
N ARG A 47 22.82 12.51 -14.30
CA ARG A 47 21.67 13.19 -14.96
C ARG A 47 21.42 14.59 -14.46
N ILE A 48 22.23 15.04 -13.52
CA ILE A 48 22.10 16.34 -12.87
C ILE A 48 23.41 17.09 -13.07
N SER A 49 23.36 18.30 -13.61
CA SER A 49 24.55 19.13 -13.76
C SER A 49 25.11 19.52 -12.38
N LYS A 50 26.38 19.91 -12.31
CA LYS A 50 26.95 20.34 -11.02
C LYS A 50 26.31 21.60 -10.47
N ASP A 51 25.86 22.50 -11.34
CA ASP A 51 25.16 23.73 -10.91
C ASP A 51 23.78 23.36 -10.34
N ASP A 52 23.05 22.44 -11.00
CA ASP A 52 21.77 21.95 -10.50
C ASP A 52 21.90 21.14 -9.20
N GLN A 53 23.02 20.42 -9.01
CA GLN A 53 23.30 19.74 -7.74
C GLN A 53 23.30 20.72 -6.56
N ASN A 54 23.91 21.88 -6.73
CA ASN A 54 23.92 22.92 -5.68
C ASN A 54 22.49 23.43 -5.40
N LEU A 55 21.70 23.68 -6.43
CA LEU A 55 20.30 24.12 -6.29
C LEU A 55 19.47 23.08 -5.51
N ILE A 56 19.62 21.78 -5.86
CA ILE A 56 18.94 20.70 -5.10
C ILE A 56 19.33 20.69 -3.64
N LEU A 57 20.62 20.88 -3.35
CA LEU A 57 21.11 20.92 -1.98
C LEU A 57 20.63 22.15 -1.19
N GLU A 58 20.24 23.21 -1.88
CA GLU A 58 19.58 24.39 -1.33
C GLU A 58 18.04 24.20 -1.19
N GLY A 59 17.51 23.11 -1.75
CA GLY A 59 16.09 22.78 -1.69
C GLY A 59 15.27 23.26 -2.89
N GLU A 60 15.97 23.73 -3.95
CA GLU A 60 15.31 24.20 -5.16
C GLU A 60 15.01 23.03 -6.11
N PRO A 61 13.85 23.04 -6.78
CA PRO A 61 13.52 22.03 -7.78
C PRO A 61 14.33 22.25 -9.05
N VAL A 62 14.88 21.16 -9.62
CA VAL A 62 15.59 21.20 -10.89
C VAL A 62 15.00 20.20 -11.87
N GLU A 63 15.09 20.49 -13.16
CA GLU A 63 14.66 19.58 -14.22
C GLU A 63 15.79 18.60 -14.56
N MET A 64 15.49 17.30 -14.50
CA MET A 64 16.45 16.27 -14.88
C MET A 64 16.58 16.18 -16.40
N THR A 65 17.79 16.22 -16.90
CA THR A 65 18.07 15.93 -18.32
C THR A 65 17.88 14.44 -18.60
N LEU A 66 16.85 14.12 -19.36
CA LEU A 66 16.60 12.75 -19.81
C LEU A 66 17.08 12.58 -21.26
N PRO A 67 17.64 11.41 -21.62
CA PRO A 67 17.94 11.12 -23.02
C PRO A 67 16.68 11.23 -23.89
N GLU A 68 16.81 11.68 -25.14
CA GLU A 68 15.69 11.89 -26.07
C GLU A 68 14.75 10.66 -26.16
N ASN A 69 15.34 9.48 -26.16
CA ASN A 69 14.60 8.21 -26.26
C ASN A 69 14.60 7.40 -24.96
N TYR A 70 14.70 8.04 -23.79
CA TYR A 70 14.85 7.32 -22.51
C TYR A 70 13.76 6.25 -22.23
N LYS A 71 12.54 6.44 -22.79
CA LYS A 71 11.43 5.49 -22.67
C LYS A 71 11.62 4.24 -23.52
N LEU A 72 12.47 4.29 -24.54
CA LEU A 72 12.74 3.21 -25.48
C LEU A 72 14.18 2.67 -25.37
N ASP A 73 15.00 3.28 -24.52
CA ASP A 73 16.39 2.88 -24.26
C ASP A 73 16.44 1.86 -23.14
N PHE A 74 16.11 0.63 -23.45
CA PHE A 74 16.13 -0.47 -22.48
C PHE A 74 17.55 -0.92 -22.20
N LYS A 75 17.95 -0.89 -20.92
CA LYS A 75 19.27 -1.35 -20.44
C LYS A 75 19.30 -2.86 -20.19
N THR A 76 18.62 -3.62 -21.02
CA THR A 76 18.62 -5.07 -21.04
C THR A 76 19.71 -5.60 -21.99
N PRO A 77 20.17 -6.85 -21.86
CA PRO A 77 21.14 -7.45 -22.78
C PRO A 77 20.71 -7.39 -24.25
N SER A 78 19.41 -7.49 -24.53
CA SER A 78 18.86 -7.42 -25.89
C SER A 78 18.62 -5.98 -26.39
N GLY A 79 18.70 -4.96 -25.51
CA GLY A 79 18.29 -3.59 -25.82
C GLY A 79 16.79 -3.42 -26.06
N LYS A 80 15.97 -4.41 -25.71
CA LYS A 80 14.52 -4.45 -25.90
C LYS A 80 13.82 -4.83 -24.59
N ILE A 81 12.50 -4.68 -24.55
CA ILE A 81 11.71 -5.26 -23.46
C ILE A 81 11.89 -6.79 -23.51
N GLU A 82 12.37 -7.36 -22.42
CA GLU A 82 12.54 -8.80 -22.29
C GLU A 82 11.34 -9.39 -21.58
N LEU A 83 10.53 -10.17 -22.32
CA LEU A 83 9.37 -10.87 -21.80
C LEU A 83 9.70 -12.28 -21.32
N TYR A 84 10.88 -12.77 -21.69
CA TYR A 84 11.39 -14.07 -21.27
C TYR A 84 12.51 -13.89 -20.25
N ASN A 85 12.30 -14.41 -19.04
CA ASN A 85 13.31 -14.42 -17.98
C ASN A 85 13.81 -15.86 -17.74
N PRO A 86 14.98 -16.24 -18.27
CA PRO A 86 15.48 -17.61 -18.14
C PRO A 86 15.85 -18.01 -16.70
N HIS A 87 15.90 -17.05 -15.79
CA HIS A 87 16.24 -17.27 -14.38
C HIS A 87 15.00 -17.47 -13.49
N ASP A 88 13.80 -17.36 -14.06
CA ASP A 88 12.56 -17.57 -13.34
C ASP A 88 12.06 -19.01 -13.52
N VAL A 89 11.34 -19.50 -12.52
CA VAL A 89 10.66 -20.81 -12.60
C VAL A 89 9.62 -20.80 -13.72
N GLU A 90 8.98 -19.64 -13.95
CA GLU A 90 8.02 -19.41 -15.02
C GLU A 90 8.57 -18.33 -15.96
N PRO A 91 9.42 -18.70 -16.92
CA PRO A 91 10.21 -17.75 -17.70
C PRO A 91 9.40 -16.83 -18.62
N LEU A 92 8.15 -17.17 -18.94
CA LEU A 92 7.24 -16.35 -19.73
C LEU A 92 6.15 -15.76 -18.87
N ILE A 93 5.83 -14.49 -19.10
CA ILE A 93 4.66 -13.85 -18.51
C ILE A 93 3.41 -14.57 -19.02
N ARG A 94 2.65 -15.12 -18.11
CA ARG A 94 1.37 -15.79 -18.39
C ARG A 94 0.31 -15.39 -17.38
N TYR A 95 -0.93 -15.57 -17.75
CA TYR A 95 -2.01 -15.45 -16.79
C TYR A 95 -1.87 -16.53 -15.71
N LEU A 96 -1.83 -16.10 -14.47
CA LEU A 96 -1.99 -16.96 -13.30
C LEU A 96 -3.36 -16.66 -12.69
N PRO A 97 -4.18 -17.67 -12.41
CA PRO A 97 -5.43 -17.45 -11.73
C PRO A 97 -5.14 -16.82 -10.34
N PRO A 98 -6.01 -15.95 -9.85
CA PRO A 98 -5.87 -15.43 -8.50
C PRO A 98 -5.75 -16.57 -7.49
N TYR A 99 -4.88 -16.39 -6.50
CA TYR A 99 -4.78 -17.37 -5.42
C TYR A 99 -6.07 -17.33 -4.59
N GLY A 100 -6.75 -18.47 -4.52
CA GLY A 100 -8.00 -18.59 -3.77
C GLY A 100 -8.69 -19.91 -4.12
N ASP A 101 -9.44 -20.39 -3.15
CA ASP A 101 -10.23 -21.60 -3.28
C ASP A 101 -11.55 -21.32 -4.03
N SER A 102 -12.36 -22.36 -4.18
CA SER A 102 -13.70 -22.35 -4.76
C SER A 102 -14.75 -21.67 -3.83
N ALA A 103 -14.36 -20.61 -3.12
CA ALA A 103 -15.30 -19.85 -2.30
C ALA A 103 -16.36 -19.16 -3.18
N PRO A 104 -17.60 -19.05 -2.70
CA PRO A 104 -18.69 -18.48 -3.50
C PRO A 104 -18.53 -16.99 -3.81
N PHE A 105 -17.65 -16.29 -3.05
CA PHE A 105 -17.43 -14.85 -3.20
C PHE A 105 -15.96 -14.47 -3.27
N TRP A 106 -15.69 -13.46 -4.08
CA TRP A 106 -14.47 -12.68 -4.03
C TRP A 106 -14.65 -11.50 -3.09
N LEU A 107 -13.74 -11.31 -2.14
CA LEU A 107 -13.72 -10.14 -1.27
C LEU A 107 -12.75 -9.10 -1.85
N ILE A 108 -13.29 -7.92 -2.15
CA ILE A 108 -12.52 -6.75 -2.57
C ILE A 108 -12.48 -5.76 -1.41
N ILE A 109 -11.27 -5.38 -1.03
CA ILE A 109 -11.03 -4.35 -0.02
C ILE A 109 -10.50 -3.12 -0.76
N GLY A 110 -11.31 -2.07 -0.84
CA GLY A 110 -10.96 -0.79 -1.47
C GLY A 110 -10.53 0.24 -0.44
N ASN A 111 -9.87 1.30 -0.89
CA ASN A 111 -9.59 2.44 -0.03
C ASN A 111 -10.85 3.27 0.21
N ASP A 112 -11.02 3.76 1.43
CA ASP A 112 -12.03 4.76 1.74
C ASP A 112 -11.46 6.16 1.47
N ILE A 113 -12.25 7.02 0.83
CA ILE A 113 -11.81 8.38 0.45
C ILE A 113 -11.48 9.26 1.67
N ARG A 114 -11.98 8.90 2.84
CA ARG A 114 -11.81 9.65 4.09
C ARG A 114 -10.48 9.37 4.78
N ILE A 115 -9.81 8.27 4.43
CA ILE A 115 -8.58 7.81 5.08
C ILE A 115 -7.52 7.44 4.05
N LEU A 116 -6.27 7.47 4.46
CA LEU A 116 -5.13 7.00 3.68
C LEU A 116 -4.53 5.78 4.39
N ASP A 117 -4.90 4.60 3.93
CA ASP A 117 -4.71 3.34 4.67
C ASP A 117 -5.29 3.46 6.07
N SER A 118 -4.48 3.44 7.13
CA SER A 118 -4.92 3.68 8.50
C SER A 118 -4.67 5.11 9.01
N SER A 119 -4.11 5.99 8.19
CA SER A 119 -3.92 7.40 8.55
C SER A 119 -5.25 8.13 8.48
N PHE A 120 -5.44 9.06 9.39
CA PHE A 120 -6.67 9.84 9.58
C PHE A 120 -7.84 9.05 10.19
N CYS A 121 -7.63 7.80 10.60
CA CYS A 121 -8.66 7.04 11.32
C CYS A 121 -9.00 7.63 12.70
N GLU A 122 -8.14 8.50 13.25
CA GLU A 122 -8.39 9.24 14.49
C GLU A 122 -9.37 10.40 14.35
N LEU A 123 -9.69 10.80 13.11
CA LEU A 123 -10.68 11.85 12.87
C LEU A 123 -12.09 11.36 13.19
N GLU A 124 -12.92 12.25 13.70
CA GLU A 124 -14.32 11.97 13.92
C GLU A 124 -15.07 12.00 12.58
N PHE A 125 -15.87 10.98 12.35
CA PHE A 125 -16.75 10.88 11.18
C PHE A 125 -18.20 10.79 11.64
N ASP A 126 -19.08 11.50 10.96
CA ASP A 126 -20.52 11.47 11.25
C ASP A 126 -21.22 10.16 10.83
N ASP A 127 -20.47 9.18 10.36
CA ASP A 127 -20.98 7.88 9.95
C ASP A 127 -20.76 6.87 11.09
N PRO A 128 -21.81 6.41 11.76
CA PRO A 128 -21.70 5.45 12.87
C PRO A 128 -21.24 4.06 12.41
N GLU A 129 -21.28 3.81 11.11
CA GLU A 129 -20.92 2.52 10.53
C GLU A 129 -19.80 2.69 9.48
N LEU A 130 -18.59 2.86 9.99
CA LEU A 130 -17.42 3.11 9.16
C LEU A 130 -17.09 1.91 8.27
N MET A 131 -17.19 0.69 8.80
CA MET A 131 -17.01 -0.55 8.06
C MET A 131 -18.34 -1.12 7.60
N LYS A 132 -18.56 -1.15 6.29
CA LYS A 132 -19.75 -1.71 5.66
C LYS A 132 -19.35 -2.76 4.62
N LEU A 133 -20.08 -3.86 4.59
CA LEU A 133 -20.00 -4.82 3.50
C LEU A 133 -21.06 -4.46 2.46
N ARG A 134 -20.65 -4.28 1.23
CA ARG A 134 -21.55 -4.09 0.09
C ARG A 134 -21.74 -5.41 -0.62
N ILE A 135 -22.97 -5.80 -0.85
CA ILE A 135 -23.36 -7.04 -1.50
C ILE A 135 -24.45 -6.80 -2.55
N ASN A 136 -24.37 -7.47 -3.68
CA ASN A 136 -25.42 -7.40 -4.67
C ASN A 136 -26.74 -7.96 -4.10
N PRO A 137 -27.89 -7.25 -4.23
CA PRO A 137 -29.17 -7.69 -3.67
C PRO A 137 -29.61 -9.09 -4.11
N LYS A 138 -29.23 -9.48 -5.33
CA LYS A 138 -29.55 -10.83 -5.84
C LYS A 138 -28.77 -11.92 -5.15
N ASP A 139 -27.54 -11.64 -4.75
CA ASP A 139 -26.73 -12.58 -4.00
C ASP A 139 -27.17 -12.59 -2.52
N ALA A 140 -27.39 -11.43 -1.93
CA ALA A 140 -27.95 -11.31 -0.57
C ALA A 140 -29.22 -12.15 -0.40
N LYS A 141 -30.14 -12.08 -1.38
CA LYS A 141 -31.38 -12.87 -1.37
C LYS A 141 -31.15 -14.38 -1.39
N VAL A 142 -30.12 -14.88 -2.08
CA VAL A 142 -29.77 -16.32 -2.11
C VAL A 142 -29.38 -16.81 -0.72
N TYR A 143 -28.74 -15.95 0.07
CA TYR A 143 -28.26 -16.27 1.41
C TYR A 143 -29.22 -15.80 2.52
N ASN A 144 -30.43 -15.32 2.18
CA ASN A 144 -31.42 -14.76 3.10
C ASN A 144 -30.88 -13.63 3.98
N ILE A 145 -30.04 -12.77 3.39
CA ILE A 145 -29.49 -11.57 4.02
C ILE A 145 -30.39 -10.40 3.66
N ASN A 146 -30.84 -9.62 4.65
CA ASN A 146 -31.56 -8.37 4.46
C ASN A 146 -30.60 -7.20 4.52
N ASP A 147 -31.02 -6.06 3.98
CA ASP A 147 -30.25 -4.82 4.05
C ASP A 147 -30.04 -4.37 5.50
N GLY A 148 -28.80 -4.15 5.90
CA GLY A 148 -28.44 -3.79 7.26
C GLY A 148 -28.22 -4.97 8.23
N ASP A 149 -28.41 -6.20 7.81
CA ASP A 149 -28.17 -7.37 8.66
C ASP A 149 -26.68 -7.49 9.03
N GLU A 150 -26.42 -7.94 10.27
CA GLU A 150 -25.08 -8.38 10.66
C GLU A 150 -24.79 -9.74 10.01
N VAL A 151 -23.69 -9.81 9.28
CA VAL A 151 -23.23 -11.00 8.57
C VAL A 151 -21.83 -11.40 9.01
N GLU A 152 -21.52 -12.68 8.93
CA GLU A 152 -20.17 -13.19 9.15
C GLU A 152 -19.54 -13.57 7.80
N ILE A 153 -18.42 -12.91 7.47
CA ILE A 153 -17.58 -13.30 6.35
C ILE A 153 -16.46 -14.17 6.91
N TYR A 154 -16.21 -15.31 6.30
CA TYR A 154 -15.19 -16.22 6.79
C TYR A 154 -14.49 -16.97 5.67
N ASN A 155 -13.31 -17.44 5.97
CA ASN A 155 -12.55 -18.41 5.18
C ASN A 155 -11.73 -19.32 6.12
N GLN A 156 -10.80 -20.10 5.57
CA GLN A 156 -9.95 -20.98 6.37
C GLN A 156 -9.02 -20.26 7.35
N ARG A 157 -8.80 -18.94 7.19
CA ARG A 157 -7.87 -18.14 7.98
C ARG A 157 -8.55 -17.42 9.13
N GLY A 158 -9.81 -17.07 8.99
CA GLY A 158 -10.53 -16.36 10.03
C GLY A 158 -11.95 -15.98 9.63
N SER A 159 -12.59 -15.22 10.51
CA SER A 159 -13.91 -14.65 10.30
C SER A 159 -13.99 -13.20 10.76
N VAL A 160 -14.90 -12.45 10.18
CA VAL A 160 -15.18 -11.05 10.49
C VAL A 160 -16.68 -10.84 10.49
N ARG A 161 -17.22 -10.21 11.55
CA ARG A 161 -18.61 -9.76 11.61
C ARG A 161 -18.70 -8.32 11.15
N ILE A 162 -19.64 -8.05 10.26
CA ILE A 162 -19.80 -6.76 9.60
C ILE A 162 -21.25 -6.60 9.14
N LYS A 163 -21.77 -5.37 9.10
CA LYS A 163 -23.11 -5.13 8.55
C LYS A 163 -23.08 -5.12 7.03
N GLY A 164 -23.99 -5.89 6.42
CA GLY A 164 -24.16 -6.02 5.00
C GLY A 164 -25.19 -5.04 4.46
N TYR A 165 -24.86 -4.31 3.40
CA TYR A 165 -25.75 -3.38 2.72
C TYR A 165 -25.88 -3.72 1.27
N TYR A 166 -27.09 -3.54 0.74
CA TYR A 166 -27.36 -3.74 -0.68
C TYR A 166 -26.67 -2.69 -1.53
N ASP A 167 -26.04 -3.16 -2.59
CA ASP A 167 -25.42 -2.29 -3.59
C ASP A 167 -25.54 -2.95 -4.97
N GLU A 168 -26.35 -2.36 -5.86
CA GLU A 168 -26.58 -2.89 -7.21
C GLU A 168 -25.37 -2.76 -8.12
N ASP A 169 -24.44 -1.85 -7.81
CA ASP A 169 -23.20 -1.64 -8.55
C ASP A 169 -22.15 -2.72 -8.25
N VAL A 170 -22.32 -3.47 -7.17
CA VAL A 170 -21.45 -4.60 -6.86
C VAL A 170 -21.77 -5.77 -7.78
N GLN A 171 -20.74 -6.28 -8.47
CA GLN A 171 -20.87 -7.44 -9.34
C GLN A 171 -21.28 -8.68 -8.53
N ARG A 172 -22.14 -9.51 -9.10
CA ARG A 172 -22.52 -10.80 -8.49
C ARG A 172 -21.30 -11.69 -8.24
N GLY A 173 -21.31 -12.40 -7.12
CA GLY A 173 -20.18 -13.22 -6.67
C GLY A 173 -19.03 -12.40 -6.06
N THR A 174 -19.27 -11.12 -5.79
CA THR A 174 -18.29 -10.23 -5.19
C THR A 174 -18.86 -9.58 -3.92
N LEU A 175 -18.02 -9.42 -2.93
CA LEU A 175 -18.25 -8.62 -1.73
C LEU A 175 -17.28 -7.46 -1.73
N VAL A 176 -17.71 -6.27 -1.33
CA VAL A 176 -16.86 -5.07 -1.29
C VAL A 176 -16.94 -4.44 0.08
N THR A 177 -15.78 -4.13 0.66
CA THR A 177 -15.68 -3.27 1.85
C THR A 177 -14.63 -2.19 1.63
N LEU A 178 -14.77 -1.06 2.31
CA LEU A 178 -13.87 0.07 2.16
C LEU A 178 -13.11 0.34 3.45
N GLY A 179 -11.87 0.77 3.28
CA GLY A 179 -11.02 1.24 4.35
C GLY A 179 -10.32 0.13 5.14
N VAL A 180 -9.26 0.55 5.83
CA VAL A 180 -8.56 -0.23 6.84
C VAL A 180 -8.70 0.53 8.15
N TRP A 181 -9.82 0.31 8.81
CA TRP A 181 -10.18 1.01 10.04
C TRP A 181 -9.45 0.44 11.25
N TRP A 182 -9.17 1.28 12.23
CA TRP A 182 -8.61 0.81 13.49
C TRP A 182 -9.61 -0.06 14.24
N GLN A 183 -9.08 -1.03 14.95
CA GLN A 183 -9.88 -1.97 15.76
C GLN A 183 -10.83 -1.25 16.74
N SER A 184 -10.40 -0.11 17.29
CA SER A 184 -11.21 0.73 18.18
C SER A 184 -12.45 1.34 17.53
N GLN A 185 -12.51 1.35 16.19
CA GLN A 185 -13.60 1.91 15.38
C GLN A 185 -14.55 0.83 14.87
N SER A 186 -14.25 -0.42 15.18
CA SER A 186 -15.10 -1.56 14.84
C SER A 186 -15.92 -2.02 16.06
N SER A 187 -17.14 -2.47 15.82
CA SER A 187 -17.96 -3.12 16.84
C SER A 187 -17.44 -4.51 17.25
N ASP A 188 -16.59 -5.11 16.41
CA ASP A 188 -15.95 -6.39 16.69
C ASP A 188 -14.44 -6.18 16.93
N PRO A 189 -13.94 -6.44 18.16
CA PRO A 189 -12.52 -6.26 18.48
C PRO A 189 -11.58 -7.22 17.74
N ASN A 190 -12.09 -8.19 17.02
CA ASN A 190 -11.29 -9.15 16.24
C ASN A 190 -11.22 -8.80 14.74
N VAL A 191 -11.76 -7.67 14.35
CA VAL A 191 -11.90 -7.32 12.93
C VAL A 191 -10.61 -6.78 12.34
N PHE A 192 -9.80 -7.68 11.82
CA PHE A 192 -8.90 -7.36 10.75
C PHE A 192 -9.44 -7.99 9.47
N ILE A 193 -10.09 -7.20 8.65
CA ILE A 193 -10.55 -7.67 7.32
C ILE A 193 -9.39 -8.29 6.53
N ASN A 194 -8.16 -7.81 6.74
CA ASN A 194 -6.95 -8.37 6.16
C ASN A 194 -6.63 -9.80 6.68
N GLY A 195 -7.20 -10.23 7.80
CA GLY A 195 -7.12 -11.62 8.25
C GLY A 195 -7.79 -12.61 7.29
N LEU A 196 -8.65 -12.12 6.40
CA LEU A 196 -9.29 -12.91 5.34
C LEU A 196 -8.49 -12.91 4.04
N THR A 197 -7.54 -12.02 3.88
CA THR A 197 -6.67 -11.94 2.69
C THR A 197 -5.36 -12.68 2.93
N ALA A 198 -4.69 -13.07 1.86
CA ALA A 198 -3.48 -13.90 1.93
C ALA A 198 -2.33 -13.22 2.60
#